data_47dc9a8f83620b90b6bd749ddc65ce45
#
_entry.id   47dc9a8f83620b90b6bd749ddc65ce45
#
_cell.length_a   1.000
_cell.length_b   1.000
_cell.length_c   1.000
_cell.angle_alpha   90.00
_cell.angle_beta   90.00
_cell.angle_gamma   90.00
#
_symmetry.space_group_name_H-M   'P 1'
#
loop_
_entity.id
_entity.type
_entity.pdbx_description
1 polymer ?
#
loop_
_entity_poly.entity_id
_entity_poly.type
_entity_poly.pdbx_seq_one_letter_code
_entity_poly.pdbx_strand_id
1 'polypeptide(L)'
;ISRYIEIDNVPHIIEMINCLDSDTLIDSDGRKELIGKIAGFDKEIYLDVLTGAYNRKYYEDNVKMSTRVSGIAMLDIDDFKLYNDTFGHMAGDVALETVVGVIKEEIRKIDLIIRYGGDEFLIVMPGIEENSFVKKIRHIREKIDNTKVSGYPELKLSVSIGGVVSDGRPIEYAIDKADKLMYKAKIRKNMVVTENDINEGNNNTSEVKRFKILIIDDSEKNRGELTEMLKREFDVINASDAKQGIEMINKYGEDIVLLLLEVKICGMSGFEVLTYMKHSRITENIPVIMISDEKSESFIRRAYDLGAVDYIGRPFDFQTVYTRVLNTIKLYAKQR
;
A
#
# COMPACT_ATOMS: atom_id res chain seq x y z
N ILE A 1 -16.66 30.18 11.54
CA ILE A 1 -16.46 28.83 10.92
C ILE A 1 -17.85 28.31 10.63
N SER A 2 -18.18 28.14 9.36
CA SER A 2 -19.45 27.54 8.92
C SER A 2 -19.22 26.05 8.69
N ARG A 3 -20.06 25.19 9.27
CA ARG A 3 -20.08 23.76 8.98
C ARG A 3 -21.49 23.32 8.65
N TYR A 4 -21.58 22.44 7.65
CA TYR A 4 -22.82 21.74 7.32
C TYR A 4 -22.96 20.51 8.20
N ILE A 5 -24.13 20.34 8.82
CA ILE A 5 -24.52 19.12 9.51
C ILE A 5 -25.91 18.71 9.00
N GLU A 6 -26.17 17.43 8.94
CA GLU A 6 -27.47 16.88 8.58
C GLU A 6 -28.11 16.31 9.85
N ILE A 7 -29.27 16.83 10.21
CA ILE A 7 -30.07 16.34 11.34
C ILE A 7 -31.39 15.87 10.74
N ASP A 8 -31.74 14.62 10.98
CA ASP A 8 -32.97 13.97 10.48
C ASP A 8 -33.15 14.12 8.94
N ASN A 9 -32.07 13.90 8.18
CA ASN A 9 -32.00 14.10 6.72
C ASN A 9 -32.27 15.53 6.24
N VAL A 10 -32.15 16.53 7.10
CA VAL A 10 -32.27 17.95 6.74
C VAL A 10 -30.92 18.62 6.90
N PRO A 11 -30.36 19.24 5.86
CA PRO A 11 -29.08 19.94 5.96
C PRO A 11 -29.20 21.18 6.85
N HIS A 12 -28.36 21.30 7.84
CA HIS A 12 -28.25 22.46 8.72
C HIS A 12 -26.87 23.09 8.56
N ILE A 13 -26.83 24.43 8.58
CA ILE A 13 -25.60 25.19 8.63
C ILE A 13 -25.40 25.67 10.06
N ILE A 14 -24.31 25.22 10.71
CA ILE A 14 -23.86 25.80 11.97
C ILE A 14 -22.83 26.88 11.63
N GLU A 15 -23.22 28.13 11.78
CA GLU A 15 -22.26 29.24 11.77
C GLU A 15 -21.88 29.58 13.22
N MET A 16 -20.62 29.28 13.58
CA MET A 16 -20.06 29.83 14.81
C MET A 16 -19.61 31.27 14.54
N ILE A 17 -20.47 32.22 14.85
CA ILE A 17 -20.14 33.65 14.85
C ILE A 17 -19.43 33.93 16.17
N ASN A 18 -18.17 34.32 16.09
CA ASN A 18 -17.34 34.67 17.25
C ASN A 18 -17.70 36.08 17.87
N CYS A 19 -18.86 36.59 17.60
CA CYS A 19 -19.37 37.82 18.17
C CYS A 19 -20.71 37.55 18.82
N LEU A 20 -20.68 36.95 20.02
CA LEU A 20 -21.80 37.00 20.94
C LEU A 20 -21.47 38.01 22.01
N ASP A 21 -22.09 39.20 21.89
CA ASP A 21 -22.23 40.08 23.04
C ASP A 21 -22.90 39.34 24.20
N SER A 22 -22.43 39.63 25.38
CA SER A 22 -22.49 38.83 26.60
C SER A 22 -23.90 38.54 27.18
N ASP A 23 -24.97 38.87 26.51
CA ASP A 23 -26.29 38.90 27.23
C ASP A 23 -27.41 38.03 26.66
N THR A 24 -27.12 37.11 25.74
CA THR A 24 -28.23 36.32 25.19
C THR A 24 -28.00 34.81 25.21
N LEU A 25 -28.74 34.14 26.11
CA LEU A 25 -29.47 32.88 25.96
C LEU A 25 -28.83 31.55 26.31
N ILE A 26 -27.56 31.42 26.60
CA ILE A 26 -27.02 30.15 27.13
C ILE A 26 -26.10 30.49 28.30
N ASP A 27 -26.43 30.01 29.49
CA ASP A 27 -25.59 30.11 30.68
C ASP A 27 -24.23 29.37 30.44
N SER A 28 -23.26 29.57 31.31
CA SER A 28 -21.95 28.96 31.21
C SER A 28 -21.96 27.45 31.15
N ASP A 29 -22.95 26.82 31.74
CA ASP A 29 -23.09 25.37 31.86
C ASP A 29 -23.74 24.80 30.58
N GLY A 30 -24.81 25.47 30.06
CA GLY A 30 -25.43 25.13 28.78
C GLY A 30 -24.46 25.29 27.60
N ARG A 31 -23.58 26.30 27.68
CA ARG A 31 -22.51 26.48 26.67
C ARG A 31 -21.46 25.35 26.72
N LYS A 32 -21.06 24.91 27.91
CA LYS A 32 -20.15 23.77 28.09
C LYS A 32 -20.79 22.46 27.63
N GLU A 33 -22.08 22.27 27.94
CA GLU A 33 -22.84 21.10 27.52
C GLU A 33 -22.98 21.03 26.00
N LEU A 34 -23.29 22.18 25.34
CA LEU A 34 -23.38 22.26 23.88
C LEU A 34 -22.02 22.00 23.21
N ILE A 35 -20.95 22.61 23.72
CA ILE A 35 -19.58 22.35 23.24
C ILE A 35 -19.21 20.87 23.45
N GLY A 36 -19.57 20.28 24.57
CA GLY A 36 -19.36 18.86 24.85
C GLY A 36 -20.13 17.95 23.88
N LYS A 37 -21.38 18.28 23.58
CA LYS A 37 -22.19 17.55 22.58
C LYS A 37 -21.61 17.68 21.18
N ILE A 38 -21.23 18.87 20.75
CA ILE A 38 -20.58 19.09 19.42
C ILE A 38 -19.26 18.31 19.35
N ALA A 39 -18.44 18.37 20.38
CA ALA A 39 -17.19 17.59 20.43
C ALA A 39 -17.46 16.07 20.50
N GLY A 40 -18.58 15.65 21.07
CA GLY A 40 -19.04 14.26 21.07
C GLY A 40 -19.44 13.81 19.66
N PHE A 41 -20.24 14.61 18.96
CA PHE A 41 -20.62 14.32 17.58
C PHE A 41 -19.41 14.28 16.61
N ASP A 42 -18.44 15.18 16.75
CA ASP A 42 -17.21 15.15 15.96
C ASP A 42 -16.42 13.84 16.20
N LYS A 43 -16.42 13.32 17.44
CA LYS A 43 -15.78 12.05 17.76
C LYS A 43 -16.51 10.86 17.14
N GLU A 44 -17.83 10.81 17.23
CA GLU A 44 -18.62 9.72 16.66
C GLU A 44 -18.54 9.69 15.12
N ILE A 45 -18.48 10.86 14.47
CA ILE A 45 -18.44 10.95 13.00
C ILE A 45 -17.06 10.67 12.44
N TYR A 46 -15.98 11.10 13.11
CA TYR A 46 -14.64 11.16 12.52
C TYR A 46 -13.60 10.25 13.15
N LEU A 47 -13.91 9.58 14.26
CA LEU A 47 -12.99 8.59 14.83
C LEU A 47 -13.35 7.17 14.41
N ASP A 48 -12.33 6.35 14.25
CA ASP A 48 -12.46 4.90 14.16
C ASP A 48 -12.71 4.34 15.58
N VAL A 49 -13.79 3.60 15.73
CA VAL A 49 -14.28 3.14 17.04
C VAL A 49 -13.29 2.19 17.72
N LEU A 50 -12.60 1.36 16.95
CA LEU A 50 -11.65 0.39 17.47
C LEU A 50 -10.37 1.07 17.94
N THR A 51 -9.73 1.85 17.05
CA THR A 51 -8.37 2.35 17.28
C THR A 51 -8.31 3.77 17.84
N GLY A 52 -9.42 4.51 17.76
CA GLY A 52 -9.47 5.93 18.10
C GLY A 52 -8.56 6.81 17.23
N ALA A 53 -8.11 6.30 16.08
CA ALA A 53 -7.54 7.11 15.00
C ALA A 53 -8.66 7.86 14.28
N TYR A 54 -8.34 8.87 13.48
CA TYR A 54 -9.33 9.41 12.57
C TYR A 54 -9.75 8.35 11.55
N ASN A 55 -11.00 8.38 11.08
CA ASN A 55 -11.51 7.48 10.06
C ASN A 55 -11.33 8.06 8.65
N ARG A 56 -11.63 7.27 7.62
CA ARG A 56 -11.54 7.67 6.23
C ARG A 56 -12.43 8.88 5.89
N LYS A 57 -13.58 9.03 6.55
CA LYS A 57 -14.45 10.18 6.34
C LYS A 57 -13.76 11.49 6.75
N TYR A 58 -13.01 11.49 7.86
CA TYR A 58 -12.22 12.66 8.25
C TYR A 58 -11.22 13.07 7.17
N TYR A 59 -10.57 12.08 6.55
CA TYR A 59 -9.65 12.35 5.43
C TYR A 59 -10.38 13.01 4.27
N GLU A 60 -11.49 12.43 3.80
CA GLU A 60 -12.24 12.96 2.65
C GLU A 60 -12.74 14.39 2.90
N ASP A 61 -13.24 14.68 4.10
CA ASP A 61 -13.88 15.97 4.43
C ASP A 61 -12.87 17.07 4.82
N ASN A 62 -11.72 16.71 5.42
CA ASN A 62 -10.84 17.70 6.05
C ASN A 62 -9.39 17.71 5.56
N VAL A 63 -8.90 16.65 4.95
CA VAL A 63 -7.46 16.47 4.66
C VAL A 63 -7.17 16.43 3.16
N LYS A 64 -7.97 15.74 2.40
CA LYS A 64 -7.77 15.41 0.99
C LYS A 64 -7.36 16.62 0.13
N MET A 65 -8.08 17.72 0.25
CA MET A 65 -7.88 18.93 -0.55
C MET A 65 -6.90 19.93 0.08
N SER A 66 -6.31 19.59 1.22
CA SER A 66 -5.31 20.45 1.87
C SER A 66 -4.07 20.59 0.98
N THR A 67 -3.58 21.81 0.84
CA THR A 67 -2.36 22.16 0.10
C THR A 67 -1.18 22.48 1.02
N ARG A 68 -1.36 22.29 2.33
CA ARG A 68 -0.28 22.52 3.30
C ARG A 68 0.81 21.49 3.12
N VAL A 69 2.04 21.95 2.92
CA VAL A 69 3.23 21.08 2.83
C VAL A 69 3.30 20.19 4.08
N SER A 70 3.32 18.91 3.88
CA SER A 70 3.22 17.91 4.94
C SER A 70 4.01 16.66 4.58
N GLY A 71 4.59 16.01 5.58
CA GLY A 71 5.05 14.63 5.44
C GLY A 71 3.84 13.69 5.39
N ILE A 72 3.77 12.85 4.37
CA ILE A 72 2.68 11.92 4.11
C ILE A 72 3.26 10.51 4.13
N ALA A 73 2.77 9.66 5.05
CA ALA A 73 3.17 8.27 5.11
C ALA A 73 1.94 7.36 5.02
N MET A 74 1.93 6.47 4.03
CA MET A 74 1.03 5.33 3.98
C MET A 74 1.69 4.15 4.68
N LEU A 75 0.96 3.50 5.57
CA LEU A 75 1.40 2.39 6.39
C LEU A 75 0.41 1.24 6.28
N ASP A 76 0.93 0.03 6.18
CA ASP A 76 0.14 -1.20 6.17
C ASP A 76 0.80 -2.22 7.11
N ILE A 77 -0.03 -2.95 7.88
CA ILE A 77 0.45 -4.00 8.78
C ILE A 77 0.77 -5.24 7.97
N ASP A 78 2.02 -5.71 8.08
CA ASP A 78 2.45 -6.92 7.38
C ASP A 78 1.74 -8.15 7.94
N ASP A 79 1.35 -9.06 7.05
CA ASP A 79 0.71 -10.35 7.41
C ASP A 79 -0.55 -10.24 8.27
N PHE A 80 -1.26 -9.11 8.25
CA PHE A 80 -2.42 -8.89 9.10
C PHE A 80 -3.50 -9.97 8.95
N LYS A 81 -3.73 -10.44 7.72
CA LYS A 81 -4.64 -11.57 7.47
C LYS A 81 -4.16 -12.85 8.15
N LEU A 82 -2.85 -13.15 8.09
CA LEU A 82 -2.28 -14.32 8.76
C LEU A 82 -2.47 -14.23 10.29
N TYR A 83 -2.37 -13.03 10.88
CA TYR A 83 -2.66 -12.85 12.31
C TYR A 83 -4.11 -13.22 12.63
N ASN A 84 -5.07 -12.72 11.83
CA ASN A 84 -6.49 -13.06 12.00
C ASN A 84 -6.75 -14.55 11.83
N ASP A 85 -6.15 -15.16 10.81
CA ASP A 85 -6.35 -16.59 10.51
C ASP A 85 -5.70 -17.50 11.57
N THR A 86 -4.59 -17.07 12.20
CA THR A 86 -3.83 -17.88 13.17
C THR A 86 -4.31 -17.66 14.60
N PHE A 87 -4.56 -16.40 15.00
CA PHE A 87 -4.84 -16.03 16.39
C PHE A 87 -6.29 -15.54 16.61
N GLY A 88 -7.09 -15.44 15.53
CA GLY A 88 -8.46 -14.95 15.55
C GLY A 88 -8.56 -13.42 15.42
N HIS A 89 -9.75 -12.94 15.06
CA HIS A 89 -10.01 -11.50 14.81
C HIS A 89 -9.73 -10.61 16.02
N MET A 90 -9.92 -11.11 17.25
CA MET A 90 -9.57 -10.33 18.45
C MET A 90 -8.07 -10.03 18.54
N ALA A 91 -7.21 -10.93 18.07
CA ALA A 91 -5.77 -10.67 18.02
C ALA A 91 -5.44 -9.59 16.97
N GLY A 92 -6.13 -9.59 15.82
CA GLY A 92 -6.04 -8.53 14.83
C GLY A 92 -6.49 -7.18 15.36
N ASP A 93 -7.57 -7.13 16.12
CA ASP A 93 -8.07 -5.90 16.75
C ASP A 93 -7.04 -5.32 17.73
N VAL A 94 -6.46 -6.16 18.60
CA VAL A 94 -5.40 -5.74 19.53
C VAL A 94 -4.13 -5.31 18.78
N ALA A 95 -3.81 -5.95 17.65
CA ALA A 95 -2.69 -5.53 16.80
C ALA A 95 -2.91 -4.13 16.23
N LEU A 96 -4.11 -3.83 15.70
CA LEU A 96 -4.50 -2.50 15.20
C LEU A 96 -4.40 -1.43 16.30
N GLU A 97 -4.96 -1.71 17.49
CA GLU A 97 -4.89 -0.80 18.64
C GLU A 97 -3.44 -0.56 19.08
N THR A 98 -2.61 -1.61 19.09
CA THR A 98 -1.19 -1.52 19.47
C THR A 98 -0.42 -0.64 18.50
N VAL A 99 -0.59 -0.85 17.19
CA VAL A 99 0.08 -0.04 16.13
C VAL A 99 -0.31 1.43 16.27
N VAL A 100 -1.61 1.72 16.41
CA VAL A 100 -2.08 3.11 16.57
C VAL A 100 -1.59 3.72 17.88
N GLY A 101 -1.54 2.96 18.98
CA GLY A 101 -0.97 3.40 20.25
C GLY A 101 0.48 3.85 20.10
N VAL A 102 1.33 3.00 19.52
CA VAL A 102 2.75 3.33 19.26
C VAL A 102 2.88 4.57 18.38
N ILE A 103 2.10 4.68 17.31
CA ILE A 103 2.17 5.86 16.43
C ILE A 103 1.77 7.13 17.19
N LYS A 104 0.70 7.10 17.98
CA LYS A 104 0.24 8.26 18.78
C LYS A 104 1.26 8.76 19.78
N GLU A 105 2.06 7.87 20.37
CA GLU A 105 3.15 8.24 21.27
C GLU A 105 4.31 8.96 20.56
N GLU A 106 4.52 8.67 19.29
CA GLU A 106 5.65 9.16 18.50
C GLU A 106 5.34 10.42 17.68
N ILE A 107 4.09 10.75 17.43
CA ILE A 107 3.69 11.92 16.63
C ILE A 107 3.30 13.11 17.52
N ARG A 108 3.33 14.31 16.93
CA ARG A 108 2.93 15.55 17.62
C ARG A 108 1.39 15.68 17.66
N LYS A 109 0.87 16.47 18.59
CA LYS A 109 -0.59 16.75 18.67
C LYS A 109 -1.21 17.33 17.40
N ILE A 110 -0.40 17.98 16.55
CA ILE A 110 -0.85 18.55 15.28
C ILE A 110 -0.77 17.55 14.12
N ASP A 111 -0.08 16.43 14.30
CA ASP A 111 0.03 15.38 13.32
C ASP A 111 -1.24 14.50 13.39
N LEU A 112 -1.60 13.91 12.27
CA LEU A 112 -2.81 13.13 12.16
C LEU A 112 -2.46 11.67 11.88
N ILE A 113 -3.19 10.77 12.52
CA ILE A 113 -3.25 9.36 12.15
C ILE A 113 -4.68 9.03 11.73
N ILE A 114 -4.83 8.45 10.56
CA ILE A 114 -6.11 8.15 9.92
C ILE A 114 -6.12 6.67 9.54
N ARG A 115 -7.12 5.93 9.97
CA ARG A 115 -7.37 4.58 9.47
C ARG A 115 -7.99 4.68 8.08
N TYR A 116 -7.18 4.40 7.07
CA TYR A 116 -7.53 4.61 5.67
C TYR A 116 -8.26 3.40 5.07
N GLY A 117 -7.92 2.20 5.53
CA GLY A 117 -8.49 0.91 5.17
C GLY A 117 -8.57 -0.04 6.37
N GLY A 118 -8.71 -1.33 6.15
CA GLY A 118 -8.78 -2.35 7.20
C GLY A 118 -7.56 -2.34 8.13
N ASP A 119 -6.39 -2.53 7.52
CA ASP A 119 -5.05 -2.59 8.14
C ASP A 119 -4.11 -1.47 7.62
N GLU A 120 -4.68 -0.52 6.86
CA GLU A 120 -3.96 0.58 6.23
C GLU A 120 -4.17 1.88 7.02
N PHE A 121 -3.08 2.59 7.29
CA PHE A 121 -3.08 3.88 7.99
C PHE A 121 -2.37 4.96 7.19
N LEU A 122 -2.91 6.17 7.28
CA LEU A 122 -2.32 7.38 6.72
C LEU A 122 -1.84 8.27 7.89
N ILE A 123 -0.57 8.65 7.86
CA ILE A 123 0.00 9.61 8.80
C ILE A 123 0.27 10.91 8.04
N VAL A 124 -0.22 12.04 8.58
CA VAL A 124 -0.01 13.38 8.01
C VAL A 124 0.71 14.23 9.03
N MET A 125 1.88 14.73 8.67
CA MET A 125 2.75 15.55 9.54
C MET A 125 2.94 16.95 8.94
N PRO A 126 2.07 17.93 9.27
CA PRO A 126 2.13 19.27 8.69
C PRO A 126 3.41 20.01 9.05
N GLY A 127 4.05 20.62 8.03
CA GLY A 127 5.22 21.48 8.20
C GLY A 127 6.46 20.77 8.73
N ILE A 128 6.56 19.46 8.54
CA ILE A 128 7.77 18.72 8.92
C ILE A 128 8.82 18.85 7.80
N GLU A 129 10.09 18.96 8.22
CA GLU A 129 11.24 18.95 7.31
C GLU A 129 11.53 17.52 6.87
N GLU A 130 11.95 17.33 5.61
CA GLU A 130 12.08 16.03 4.97
C GLU A 130 12.96 15.04 5.71
N ASN A 131 14.17 15.44 6.13
CA ASN A 131 15.07 14.55 6.88
C ASN A 131 14.49 14.15 8.24
N SER A 132 13.77 15.08 8.89
CA SER A 132 13.08 14.82 10.16
C SER A 132 11.90 13.89 9.97
N PHE A 133 11.17 14.02 8.86
CA PHE A 133 10.08 13.13 8.48
C PHE A 133 10.58 11.70 8.25
N VAL A 134 11.62 11.52 7.43
CA VAL A 134 12.19 10.20 7.13
C VAL A 134 12.69 9.51 8.41
N LYS A 135 13.40 10.25 9.27
CA LYS A 135 13.85 9.72 10.57
C LYS A 135 12.67 9.30 11.45
N LYS A 136 11.60 10.11 11.47
CA LYS A 136 10.42 9.85 12.30
C LYS A 136 9.68 8.59 11.85
N ILE A 137 9.42 8.41 10.54
CA ILE A 137 8.72 7.21 10.07
C ILE A 137 9.56 5.94 10.20
N ARG A 138 10.89 6.02 10.05
CA ARG A 138 11.79 4.89 10.35
C ARG A 138 11.77 4.53 11.83
N HIS A 139 11.77 5.52 12.70
CA HIS A 139 11.67 5.30 14.15
C HIS A 139 10.33 4.68 14.55
N ILE A 140 9.21 5.14 13.98
CA ILE A 140 7.88 4.55 14.18
C ILE A 140 7.90 3.06 13.80
N ARG A 141 8.43 2.71 12.61
CA ARG A 141 8.56 1.31 12.18
C ARG A 141 9.36 0.47 13.18
N GLU A 142 10.52 0.97 13.64
CA GLU A 142 11.36 0.29 14.63
C GLU A 142 10.66 0.08 15.96
N LYS A 143 9.92 1.07 16.42
CA LYS A 143 9.12 0.99 17.66
C LYS A 143 8.04 -0.09 17.55
N ILE A 144 7.31 -0.14 16.41
CA ILE A 144 6.28 -1.16 16.18
C ILE A 144 6.91 -2.55 16.16
N ASP A 145 8.03 -2.76 15.43
CA ASP A 145 8.74 -4.04 15.35
C ASP A 145 9.23 -4.55 16.71
N ASN A 146 9.56 -3.63 17.62
CA ASN A 146 10.01 -3.97 18.98
C ASN A 146 8.88 -4.04 20.03
N THR A 147 7.63 -3.75 19.63
CA THR A 147 6.49 -3.72 20.55
C THR A 147 5.87 -5.10 20.69
N LYS A 148 5.61 -5.51 21.93
CA LYS A 148 4.89 -6.75 22.23
C LYS A 148 3.39 -6.51 22.27
N VAL A 149 2.63 -7.39 21.62
CA VAL A 149 1.17 -7.33 21.62
C VAL A 149 0.62 -7.92 22.93
N SER A 150 -0.17 -7.13 23.64
CA SER A 150 -0.76 -7.56 24.92
C SER A 150 -1.66 -8.77 24.74
N GLY A 151 -1.45 -9.81 25.53
CA GLY A 151 -2.22 -11.06 25.43
C GLY A 151 -1.77 -12.01 24.30
N TYR A 152 -0.88 -11.58 23.40
CA TYR A 152 -0.38 -12.37 22.26
C TYR A 152 1.14 -12.27 22.12
N PRO A 153 1.92 -12.87 23.05
CA PRO A 153 3.38 -12.70 23.06
C PRO A 153 4.09 -13.31 21.84
N GLU A 154 3.46 -14.27 21.17
CA GLU A 154 3.97 -14.91 19.94
C GLU A 154 3.70 -14.07 18.68
N LEU A 155 2.81 -13.05 18.77
CA LEU A 155 2.49 -12.20 17.63
C LEU A 155 3.56 -11.13 17.48
N LYS A 156 4.32 -11.22 16.40
CA LYS A 156 5.38 -10.24 16.08
C LYS A 156 4.83 -9.24 15.06
N LEU A 157 4.62 -8.00 15.48
CA LEU A 157 4.17 -6.92 14.61
C LEU A 157 5.30 -6.46 13.69
N SER A 158 4.95 -6.20 12.44
CA SER A 158 5.77 -5.40 11.52
C SER A 158 4.88 -4.58 10.59
N VAL A 159 5.43 -3.51 10.05
CA VAL A 159 4.71 -2.59 9.16
C VAL A 159 5.56 -2.19 7.98
N SER A 160 4.92 -2.04 6.84
CA SER A 160 5.50 -1.49 5.62
C SER A 160 5.03 -0.06 5.43
N ILE A 161 5.97 0.88 5.23
CA ILE A 161 5.67 2.31 5.17
C ILE A 161 6.23 2.91 3.88
N GLY A 162 5.38 3.64 3.14
CA GLY A 162 5.80 4.51 2.06
C GLY A 162 5.68 5.97 2.45
N GLY A 163 6.73 6.77 2.28
CA GLY A 163 6.76 8.15 2.74
C GLY A 163 7.18 9.16 1.68
N VAL A 164 6.46 10.28 1.60
CA VAL A 164 6.81 11.44 0.74
C VAL A 164 6.55 12.75 1.49
N VAL A 165 7.19 13.83 1.08
CA VAL A 165 6.80 15.19 1.49
C VAL A 165 5.99 15.82 0.35
N SER A 166 4.79 16.34 0.66
CA SER A 166 3.92 16.98 -0.32
C SER A 166 4.52 18.31 -0.81
N ASP A 167 4.22 18.67 -2.03
CA ASP A 167 4.80 19.82 -2.75
C ASP A 167 3.88 21.04 -2.84
N GLY A 168 2.85 21.12 -2.00
CA GLY A 168 1.88 22.21 -1.98
C GLY A 168 0.68 22.00 -2.92
N ARG A 169 0.62 20.90 -3.67
CA ARG A 169 -0.60 20.42 -4.33
C ARG A 169 -1.52 19.74 -3.30
N PRO A 170 -2.80 19.49 -3.63
CA PRO A 170 -3.68 18.70 -2.79
C PRO A 170 -3.01 17.40 -2.29
N ILE A 171 -3.18 17.09 -1.01
CA ILE A 171 -2.51 15.96 -0.35
C ILE A 171 -2.80 14.63 -1.05
N GLU A 172 -3.93 14.47 -1.73
CA GLU A 172 -4.27 13.27 -2.49
C GLU A 172 -3.18 12.85 -3.49
N TYR A 173 -2.49 13.82 -4.14
CA TYR A 173 -1.37 13.51 -5.05
C TYR A 173 -0.14 12.92 -4.33
N ALA A 174 0.10 13.37 -3.11
CA ALA A 174 1.18 12.82 -2.29
C ALA A 174 0.82 11.43 -1.75
N ILE A 175 -0.45 11.17 -1.45
CA ILE A 175 -0.93 9.85 -1.04
C ILE A 175 -0.73 8.80 -2.12
N ASP A 176 -1.05 9.12 -3.39
CA ASP A 176 -0.85 8.21 -4.51
C ASP A 176 0.64 7.80 -4.68
N LYS A 177 1.55 8.74 -4.39
CA LYS A 177 2.98 8.46 -4.39
C LYS A 177 3.39 7.61 -3.17
N ALA A 178 2.92 7.98 -1.98
CA ALA A 178 3.21 7.25 -0.75
C ALA A 178 2.68 5.81 -0.80
N ASP A 179 1.49 5.59 -1.39
CA ASP A 179 0.92 4.25 -1.60
C ASP A 179 1.83 3.38 -2.48
N LYS A 180 2.34 3.94 -3.60
CA LYS A 180 3.29 3.23 -4.47
C LYS A 180 4.59 2.86 -3.75
N LEU A 181 5.06 3.72 -2.84
CA LEU A 181 6.26 3.48 -2.04
C LEU A 181 6.00 2.45 -0.94
N MET A 182 4.87 2.53 -0.23
CA MET A 182 4.43 1.55 0.74
C MET A 182 4.35 0.15 0.11
N TYR A 183 3.82 0.09 -1.09
CA TYR A 183 3.78 -1.13 -1.85
C TYR A 183 5.20 -1.73 -2.09
N LYS A 184 6.20 -0.90 -2.44
CA LYS A 184 7.59 -1.35 -2.56
C LYS A 184 8.15 -1.84 -1.21
N ALA A 185 7.78 -1.18 -0.11
CA ALA A 185 8.12 -1.62 1.24
C ALA A 185 7.50 -2.98 1.55
N LYS A 186 6.22 -3.19 1.19
CA LYS A 186 5.43 -4.39 1.50
C LYS A 186 5.98 -5.68 0.89
N ILE A 187 6.65 -5.59 -0.26
CA ILE A 187 7.28 -6.76 -0.89
C ILE A 187 8.42 -7.33 -0.02
N ARG A 188 9.11 -6.49 0.74
CA ARG A 188 10.19 -6.90 1.67
C ARG A 188 9.73 -7.03 3.11
N LYS A 189 8.58 -6.48 3.44
CA LYS A 189 8.03 -6.34 4.79
C LYS A 189 8.97 -5.59 5.75
N ASN A 190 8.40 -5.08 6.84
CA ASN A 190 9.13 -4.41 7.91
C ASN A 190 10.09 -3.32 7.39
N MET A 191 9.63 -2.48 6.48
CA MET A 191 10.48 -1.53 5.74
C MET A 191 9.83 -0.16 5.58
N VAL A 192 10.69 0.86 5.47
CA VAL A 192 10.30 2.21 5.04
C VAL A 192 10.93 2.48 3.69
N VAL A 193 10.14 2.95 2.73
CA VAL A 193 10.61 3.41 1.41
C VAL A 193 10.17 4.85 1.18
N THR A 194 11.11 5.71 0.78
CA THR A 194 10.89 7.12 0.47
C THR A 194 11.34 7.46 -0.95
N GLU A 195 11.00 8.66 -1.45
CA GLU A 195 11.49 9.12 -2.76
C GLU A 195 13.04 9.17 -2.81
N ASN A 196 13.69 9.49 -1.68
CA ASN A 196 15.15 9.54 -1.59
C ASN A 196 15.79 8.15 -1.75
N ASP A 197 15.20 7.11 -1.19
CA ASP A 197 15.70 5.74 -1.32
C ASP A 197 15.69 5.24 -2.79
N ILE A 198 14.86 5.85 -3.64
CA ILE A 198 14.79 5.55 -5.08
C ILE A 198 15.83 6.36 -5.85
N ASN A 199 16.05 7.62 -5.47
CA ASN A 199 16.94 8.55 -6.16
C ASN A 199 18.42 8.29 -5.83
N GLU A 200 18.73 7.82 -4.61
CA GLU A 200 20.08 7.48 -4.15
C GLU A 200 20.57 6.12 -4.63
N GLY A 201 19.82 5.40 -5.45
CA GLY A 201 20.18 4.11 -6.05
C GLY A 201 21.47 4.11 -6.88
N ASN A 202 22.32 5.15 -6.79
CA ASN A 202 23.61 5.25 -7.46
C ASN A 202 24.84 5.34 -6.57
N ASN A 203 24.73 5.56 -5.22
CA ASN A 203 25.95 5.52 -4.38
C ASN A 203 25.62 5.29 -2.89
N ASN A 204 26.09 4.16 -2.34
CA ASN A 204 26.34 3.92 -0.92
C ASN A 204 25.16 3.99 0.08
N THR A 205 24.24 3.06 0.01
CA THR A 205 23.74 2.40 1.23
C THR A 205 23.23 1.00 0.84
N SER A 206 23.55 0.01 1.65
CA SER A 206 23.25 -1.41 1.52
C SER A 206 21.99 -1.70 0.69
N GLU A 207 22.21 -2.14 -0.57
CA GLU A 207 21.34 -2.89 -1.44
C GLU A 207 19.82 -2.69 -1.23
N VAL A 208 19.27 -1.59 -1.75
CA VAL A 208 17.85 -1.61 -2.16
C VAL A 208 17.79 -2.52 -3.40
N LYS A 209 17.77 -3.80 -3.17
CA LYS A 209 17.68 -4.83 -4.20
C LYS A 209 16.39 -4.58 -4.97
N ARG A 210 16.49 -4.08 -6.20
CA ARG A 210 15.30 -3.86 -7.05
C ARG A 210 14.63 -5.21 -7.29
N PHE A 211 13.32 -5.23 -7.16
CA PHE A 211 12.56 -6.42 -7.48
C PHE A 211 12.67 -6.75 -8.94
N LYS A 212 12.81 -8.04 -9.22
CA LYS A 212 12.99 -8.54 -10.57
C LYS A 212 11.64 -8.94 -11.17
N ILE A 213 11.41 -8.47 -12.38
CA ILE A 213 10.40 -9.05 -13.27
C ILE A 213 11.14 -9.91 -14.28
N LEU A 214 10.83 -11.19 -14.33
CA LEU A 214 11.36 -12.08 -15.33
C LEU A 214 10.44 -12.07 -16.56
N ILE A 215 11.02 -11.88 -17.74
CA ILE A 215 10.33 -12.00 -19.03
C ILE A 215 10.91 -13.19 -19.77
N ILE A 216 10.06 -14.15 -20.12
CA ILE A 216 10.42 -15.30 -20.96
C ILE A 216 9.63 -15.19 -22.28
N ASP A 217 10.32 -14.86 -23.35
CA ASP A 217 9.76 -14.70 -24.70
C ASP A 217 10.92 -14.90 -25.70
N ASP A 218 10.75 -15.63 -26.78
CA ASP A 218 11.83 -15.87 -27.76
C ASP A 218 12.06 -14.70 -28.72
N SER A 219 11.11 -13.77 -28.83
CA SER A 219 11.23 -12.55 -29.63
C SER A 219 12.02 -11.47 -28.88
N GLU A 220 13.18 -11.09 -29.39
CA GLU A 220 13.99 -9.99 -28.86
C GLU A 220 13.22 -8.67 -28.86
N LYS A 221 12.41 -8.42 -29.89
CA LYS A 221 11.57 -7.22 -29.99
C LYS A 221 10.58 -7.15 -28.85
N ASN A 222 9.85 -8.24 -28.60
CA ASN A 222 8.85 -8.29 -27.54
C ASN A 222 9.48 -8.09 -26.15
N ARG A 223 10.60 -8.77 -25.89
CA ARG A 223 11.35 -8.58 -24.64
C ARG A 223 11.81 -7.13 -24.47
N GLY A 224 12.30 -6.50 -25.55
CA GLY A 224 12.73 -5.11 -25.56
C GLY A 224 11.59 -4.15 -25.22
N GLU A 225 10.43 -4.29 -25.85
CA GLU A 225 9.24 -3.46 -25.60
C GLU A 225 8.78 -3.57 -24.14
N LEU A 226 8.67 -4.80 -23.61
CA LEU A 226 8.26 -5.03 -22.21
C LEU A 226 9.32 -4.52 -21.23
N THR A 227 10.60 -4.67 -21.55
CA THR A 227 11.70 -4.15 -20.72
C THR A 227 11.67 -2.64 -20.65
N GLU A 228 11.54 -1.93 -21.76
CA GLU A 228 11.45 -0.46 -21.78
C GLU A 228 10.28 0.06 -20.95
N MET A 229 9.20 -0.68 -20.97
CA MET A 229 7.99 -0.40 -20.21
C MET A 229 8.19 -0.47 -18.69
N LEU A 230 8.90 -1.51 -18.22
CA LEU A 230 8.96 -1.88 -16.81
C LEU A 230 10.26 -1.44 -16.11
N LYS A 231 11.34 -1.16 -16.83
CA LYS A 231 12.67 -0.85 -16.28
C LYS A 231 12.74 0.41 -15.40
N ARG A 232 11.75 1.29 -15.49
CA ARG A 232 11.71 2.50 -14.66
C ARG A 232 11.51 2.17 -13.17
N GLU A 233 10.75 1.12 -12.87
CA GLU A 233 10.36 0.75 -11.51
C GLU A 233 10.92 -0.59 -11.05
N PHE A 234 11.24 -1.48 -11.97
CA PHE A 234 11.69 -2.85 -11.71
C PHE A 234 13.05 -3.14 -12.35
N ASP A 235 13.76 -4.10 -11.78
CA ASP A 235 14.90 -4.73 -12.43
C ASP A 235 14.37 -5.83 -13.36
N VAL A 236 14.45 -5.61 -14.67
CA VAL A 236 13.91 -6.55 -15.66
C VAL A 236 15.00 -7.49 -16.12
N ILE A 237 14.77 -8.79 -15.89
CA ILE A 237 15.64 -9.85 -16.39
C ILE A 237 14.94 -10.61 -17.51
N ASN A 238 15.69 -10.95 -18.56
CA ASN A 238 15.16 -11.51 -19.78
C ASN A 238 15.72 -12.90 -20.04
N ALA A 239 14.84 -13.82 -20.45
CA ALA A 239 15.19 -15.12 -20.96
C ALA A 239 14.64 -15.30 -22.38
N SER A 240 15.46 -15.81 -23.29
CA SER A 240 15.10 -16.05 -24.69
C SER A 240 14.45 -17.41 -24.92
N ASP A 241 14.51 -18.28 -23.93
CA ASP A 241 13.95 -19.63 -23.98
C ASP A 241 13.58 -20.13 -22.59
N ALA A 242 12.83 -21.20 -22.55
CA ALA A 242 12.32 -21.80 -21.31
C ALA A 242 13.43 -22.29 -20.38
N LYS A 243 14.53 -22.84 -20.92
CA LYS A 243 15.64 -23.36 -20.12
C LYS A 243 16.32 -22.23 -19.36
N GLN A 244 16.67 -21.16 -20.05
CA GLN A 244 17.23 -19.95 -19.44
C GLN A 244 16.28 -19.36 -18.39
N GLY A 245 14.97 -19.34 -18.70
CA GLY A 245 13.96 -18.88 -17.76
C GLY A 245 13.94 -19.69 -16.46
N ILE A 246 13.95 -21.02 -16.54
CA ILE A 246 13.99 -21.91 -15.38
C ILE A 246 15.30 -21.74 -14.58
N GLU A 247 16.44 -21.60 -15.26
CA GLU A 247 17.71 -21.30 -14.59
C GLU A 247 17.64 -19.97 -13.80
N MET A 248 17.02 -18.93 -14.38
CA MET A 248 16.82 -17.66 -13.70
C MET A 248 15.85 -17.76 -12.52
N ILE A 249 14.76 -18.50 -12.66
CA ILE A 249 13.82 -18.77 -11.55
C ILE A 249 14.56 -19.44 -10.39
N ASN A 250 15.37 -20.44 -10.65
CA ASN A 250 16.12 -21.13 -9.60
C ASN A 250 17.22 -20.25 -8.96
N LYS A 251 17.80 -19.32 -9.74
CA LYS A 251 18.86 -18.42 -9.25
C LYS A 251 18.33 -17.25 -8.45
N TYR A 252 17.21 -16.66 -8.88
CA TYR A 252 16.68 -15.39 -8.34
C TYR A 252 15.32 -15.53 -7.69
N GLY A 253 14.83 -16.75 -7.44
CA GLY A 253 13.45 -17.04 -7.08
C GLY A 253 12.82 -16.09 -6.06
N GLU A 254 13.50 -15.82 -4.94
CA GLU A 254 13.00 -14.90 -3.91
C GLU A 254 12.95 -13.43 -4.35
N ASP A 255 13.76 -13.05 -5.33
CA ASP A 255 13.83 -11.68 -5.86
C ASP A 255 12.84 -11.44 -7.00
N ILE A 256 12.31 -12.51 -7.62
CA ILE A 256 11.35 -12.41 -8.72
C ILE A 256 9.96 -12.19 -8.14
N VAL A 257 9.37 -11.04 -8.43
CA VAL A 257 8.03 -10.68 -7.95
C VAL A 257 6.93 -10.97 -8.96
N LEU A 258 7.31 -11.19 -10.23
CA LEU A 258 6.37 -11.53 -11.29
C LEU A 258 7.10 -12.12 -12.49
N LEU A 259 6.47 -13.10 -13.14
CA LEU A 259 6.88 -13.67 -14.41
C LEU A 259 5.91 -13.26 -15.52
N LEU A 260 6.44 -12.67 -16.59
CA LEU A 260 5.75 -12.51 -17.86
C LEU A 260 6.20 -13.64 -18.78
N LEU A 261 5.28 -14.49 -19.22
CA LEU A 261 5.59 -15.73 -19.91
C LEU A 261 4.86 -15.84 -21.25
N GLU A 262 5.59 -15.85 -22.35
CA GLU A 262 5.03 -16.14 -23.66
C GLU A 262 4.58 -17.61 -23.77
N VAL A 263 3.43 -17.85 -24.40
CA VAL A 263 2.89 -19.19 -24.60
C VAL A 263 3.72 -20.00 -25.60
N LYS A 264 4.10 -19.38 -26.72
CA LYS A 264 4.86 -20.01 -27.78
C LYS A 264 6.32 -19.56 -27.70
N ILE A 265 7.15 -20.35 -27.05
CA ILE A 265 8.60 -20.16 -26.97
C ILE A 265 9.34 -21.35 -27.60
N CYS A 266 10.52 -21.07 -28.13
CA CYS A 266 11.33 -22.08 -28.80
C CYS A 266 11.74 -23.22 -27.83
N GLY A 267 11.60 -24.46 -28.26
CA GLY A 267 12.02 -25.65 -27.53
C GLY A 267 11.00 -26.21 -26.56
N MET A 268 10.50 -25.41 -25.63
CA MET A 268 9.50 -25.81 -24.61
C MET A 268 8.40 -24.75 -24.58
N SER A 269 7.14 -25.16 -24.55
CA SER A 269 6.03 -24.19 -24.50
C SER A 269 5.94 -23.51 -23.15
N GLY A 270 5.41 -22.28 -23.10
CA GLY A 270 5.13 -21.57 -21.82
C GLY A 270 4.22 -22.37 -20.88
N PHE A 271 3.33 -23.21 -21.41
CA PHE A 271 2.53 -24.11 -20.58
C PHE A 271 3.34 -25.18 -19.87
N GLU A 272 4.43 -25.67 -20.48
CA GLU A 272 5.34 -26.63 -19.84
C GLU A 272 6.17 -25.95 -18.73
N VAL A 273 6.60 -24.71 -18.94
CA VAL A 273 7.23 -23.89 -17.89
C VAL A 273 6.27 -23.68 -16.72
N LEU A 274 5.03 -23.29 -17.01
CA LEU A 274 3.99 -23.08 -15.98
C LEU A 274 3.68 -24.37 -15.23
N THR A 275 3.62 -25.52 -15.94
CA THR A 275 3.42 -26.84 -15.33
C THR A 275 4.59 -27.20 -14.40
N TYR A 276 5.82 -26.95 -14.81
CA TYR A 276 7.00 -27.13 -13.95
C TYR A 276 6.90 -26.28 -12.69
N MET A 277 6.59 -25.01 -12.82
CA MET A 277 6.45 -24.10 -11.67
C MET A 277 5.34 -24.54 -10.72
N LYS A 278 4.21 -25.01 -11.24
CA LYS A 278 3.09 -25.54 -10.43
C LYS A 278 3.51 -26.77 -9.64
N HIS A 279 4.15 -27.76 -10.27
CA HIS A 279 4.62 -28.98 -9.58
C HIS A 279 5.68 -28.69 -8.53
N SER A 280 6.51 -27.68 -8.75
CA SER A 280 7.55 -27.24 -7.81
C SER A 280 7.02 -26.24 -6.76
N ARG A 281 5.72 -25.95 -6.74
CA ARG A 281 5.04 -24.95 -5.89
C ARG A 281 5.59 -23.51 -6.02
N ILE A 282 6.30 -23.23 -7.10
CA ILE A 282 6.90 -21.91 -7.34
C ILE A 282 5.80 -20.86 -7.63
N THR A 283 4.67 -21.29 -8.24
CA THR A 283 3.52 -20.41 -8.52
C THR A 283 2.84 -19.88 -7.26
N GLU A 284 3.05 -20.48 -6.11
CA GLU A 284 2.56 -19.97 -4.83
C GLU A 284 3.28 -18.66 -4.43
N ASN A 285 4.52 -18.50 -4.88
CA ASN A 285 5.37 -17.37 -4.53
C ASN A 285 5.62 -16.39 -5.69
N ILE A 286 5.60 -16.86 -6.94
CA ILE A 286 5.86 -16.05 -8.13
C ILE A 286 4.61 -16.08 -9.01
N PRO A 287 3.83 -14.98 -9.05
CA PRO A 287 2.69 -14.89 -9.97
C PRO A 287 3.14 -14.88 -11.42
N VAL A 288 2.36 -15.55 -12.26
CA VAL A 288 2.63 -15.67 -13.70
C VAL A 288 1.52 -15.02 -14.49
N ILE A 289 1.88 -14.05 -15.32
CA ILE A 289 1.00 -13.51 -16.37
C ILE A 289 1.44 -14.12 -17.71
N MET A 290 0.54 -14.84 -18.35
CA MET A 290 0.78 -15.35 -19.69
C MET A 290 0.57 -14.25 -20.72
N ILE A 291 1.43 -14.18 -21.73
CA ILE A 291 1.31 -13.24 -22.86
C ILE A 291 1.31 -14.05 -24.15
N SER A 292 0.39 -13.77 -25.08
CA SER A 292 0.38 -14.50 -26.37
C SER A 292 -0.47 -13.81 -27.44
N ASP A 293 -0.18 -14.14 -28.69
CA ASP A 293 -1.06 -13.84 -29.83
C ASP A 293 -2.28 -14.75 -29.89
N GLU A 294 -2.26 -15.89 -29.20
CA GLU A 294 -3.35 -16.85 -29.16
C GLU A 294 -4.49 -16.30 -28.26
N LYS A 295 -5.70 -16.25 -28.82
CA LYS A 295 -6.87 -15.69 -28.13
C LYS A 295 -7.99 -16.70 -27.92
N SER A 296 -7.74 -17.99 -28.24
CA SER A 296 -8.77 -19.00 -28.07
C SER A 296 -9.07 -19.23 -26.59
N GLU A 297 -10.35 -19.40 -26.31
CA GLU A 297 -10.87 -19.59 -24.96
C GLU A 297 -10.24 -20.83 -24.28
N SER A 298 -9.93 -21.86 -25.07
CA SER A 298 -9.27 -23.08 -24.58
C SER A 298 -7.84 -22.82 -24.06
N PHE A 299 -7.08 -21.96 -24.72
CA PHE A 299 -5.73 -21.58 -24.28
C PHE A 299 -5.78 -20.72 -23.01
N ILE A 300 -6.68 -19.76 -22.97
CA ILE A 300 -6.87 -18.90 -21.80
C ILE A 300 -7.28 -19.74 -20.59
N ARG A 301 -8.26 -20.63 -20.76
CA ARG A 301 -8.70 -21.54 -19.70
C ARG A 301 -7.57 -22.44 -19.20
N ARG A 302 -6.81 -23.02 -20.13
CA ARG A 302 -5.64 -23.86 -19.79
C ARG A 302 -4.59 -23.10 -18.98
N ALA A 303 -4.35 -21.83 -19.30
CA ALA A 303 -3.42 -20.99 -18.55
C ALA A 303 -3.86 -20.87 -17.07
N TYR A 304 -5.14 -20.54 -16.83
CA TYR A 304 -5.67 -20.44 -15.46
C TYR A 304 -5.70 -21.79 -14.74
N ASP A 305 -6.06 -22.87 -15.40
CA ASP A 305 -6.05 -24.23 -14.83
C ASP A 305 -4.64 -24.68 -14.39
N LEU A 306 -3.60 -24.18 -15.06
CA LEU A 306 -2.21 -24.42 -14.72
C LEU A 306 -1.63 -23.45 -13.67
N GLY A 307 -2.41 -22.44 -13.26
CA GLY A 307 -2.03 -21.52 -12.18
C GLY A 307 -1.49 -20.16 -12.65
N ALA A 308 -1.69 -19.79 -13.91
CA ALA A 308 -1.50 -18.39 -14.31
C ALA A 308 -2.52 -17.50 -13.59
N VAL A 309 -2.10 -16.31 -13.18
CA VAL A 309 -2.96 -15.36 -12.49
C VAL A 309 -3.66 -14.41 -13.46
N ASP A 310 -3.08 -14.21 -14.64
CA ASP A 310 -3.67 -13.41 -15.70
C ASP A 310 -3.19 -13.87 -17.09
N TYR A 311 -3.91 -13.45 -18.14
CA TYR A 311 -3.61 -13.72 -19.53
C TYR A 311 -3.79 -12.45 -20.35
N ILE A 312 -2.74 -12.03 -21.08
CA ILE A 312 -2.74 -10.83 -21.90
C ILE A 312 -2.58 -11.21 -23.36
N GLY A 313 -3.63 -10.96 -24.17
CA GLY A 313 -3.60 -11.19 -25.61
C GLY A 313 -2.90 -10.05 -26.36
N ARG A 314 -2.07 -10.39 -27.36
CA ARG A 314 -1.49 -9.39 -28.28
C ARG A 314 -2.48 -9.04 -29.41
N PRO A 315 -2.42 -7.84 -30.02
CA PRO A 315 -1.62 -6.70 -29.55
C PRO A 315 -2.21 -6.11 -28.26
N PHE A 316 -1.35 -5.57 -27.41
CA PHE A 316 -1.73 -4.89 -26.19
C PHE A 316 -1.22 -3.46 -26.19
N ASP A 317 -1.87 -2.60 -25.44
CA ASP A 317 -1.35 -1.26 -25.15
C ASP A 317 -0.49 -1.27 -23.87
N PHE A 318 0.43 -0.32 -23.82
CA PHE A 318 1.34 -0.13 -22.70
C PHE A 318 0.64 -0.03 -21.34
N GLN A 319 -0.39 0.82 -21.26
CA GLN A 319 -1.06 1.11 -20.00
C GLN A 319 -1.77 -0.12 -19.44
N THR A 320 -2.36 -0.94 -20.30
CA THR A 320 -3.03 -2.19 -19.92
C THR A 320 -2.04 -3.17 -19.28
N VAL A 321 -0.89 -3.42 -19.94
CA VAL A 321 0.13 -4.35 -19.39
C VAL A 321 0.67 -3.83 -18.07
N TYR A 322 1.06 -2.56 -18.02
CA TYR A 322 1.60 -1.92 -16.83
C TYR A 322 0.62 -1.99 -15.65
N THR A 323 -0.66 -1.67 -15.88
CA THR A 323 -1.70 -1.71 -14.85
C THR A 323 -1.91 -3.14 -14.33
N ARG A 324 -1.96 -4.14 -15.23
CA ARG A 324 -2.12 -5.55 -14.84
C ARG A 324 -0.93 -6.08 -14.05
N VAL A 325 0.29 -5.76 -14.49
CA VAL A 325 1.53 -6.09 -13.75
C VAL A 325 1.48 -5.51 -12.34
N LEU A 326 1.21 -4.20 -12.19
CA LEU A 326 1.13 -3.57 -10.88
C LEU A 326 0.03 -4.18 -9.99
N ASN A 327 -1.17 -4.40 -10.54
CA ASN A 327 -2.28 -4.97 -9.77
C ASN A 327 -1.98 -6.40 -9.33
N THR A 328 -1.37 -7.21 -10.20
CA THR A 328 -0.96 -8.57 -9.86
C THR A 328 0.07 -8.58 -8.75
N ILE A 329 1.12 -7.79 -8.88
CA ILE A 329 2.13 -7.67 -7.85
C ILE A 329 1.49 -7.17 -6.53
N LYS A 330 0.61 -6.16 -6.55
CA LYS A 330 -0.13 -5.66 -5.36
C LYS A 330 -0.96 -6.76 -4.68
N LEU A 331 -1.65 -7.56 -5.46
CA LEU A 331 -2.47 -8.65 -4.94
C LEU A 331 -1.62 -9.71 -4.22
N TYR A 332 -0.51 -10.11 -4.84
CA TYR A 332 0.38 -11.14 -4.28
C TYR A 332 1.21 -10.63 -3.10
N ALA A 333 1.57 -9.36 -3.07
CA ALA A 333 2.23 -8.77 -1.89
C ALA A 333 1.31 -8.73 -0.66
N LYS A 334 -0.02 -8.68 -0.84
CA LYS A 334 -1.00 -8.79 0.26
C LYS A 334 -1.23 -10.23 0.72
N GLN A 335 -0.78 -11.23 -0.02
CA GLN A 335 -0.95 -12.66 0.29
C GLN A 335 0.31 -13.31 0.87
N ARG A 336 1.48 -12.65 0.71
CA ARG A 336 2.76 -13.05 1.32
C ARG A 336 2.91 -12.45 2.70
#